data_caca5329edbbacc420049d72bcccb760
#
_entry.id   caca5329edbbacc420049d72bcccb760
#
_cell.length_a   1.000
_cell.length_b   1.000
_cell.length_c   1.000
_cell.angle_alpha   90.00
_cell.angle_beta   90.00
_cell.angle_gamma   90.00
#
_symmetry.space_group_name_H-M   'P 1'
#
loop_
_entity.id
_entity.type
_entity.pdbx_description
1 polymer ?
#
loop_
_entity_poly.entity_id
_entity_poly.type
_entity_poly.pdbx_seq_one_letter_code
_entity_poly.pdbx_strand_id
1 'polypeptide(L)'
;GRQGNPLFNEALVAIADKDLYSRTSPTQDAQLFQKYALTPELAHLLNVIVFGGNGPAPEMNRTDIAGIFIPDLIKVDLSTAGARLAGGGPAHPTDPDDAGFSRLGIFGGDVLVSTVQAGFGNGVVPGGWPNGRRFGDDVVDIAVTALISDLRVSPPIIRGPAGDNVDHNDVAYNKVFPYESTPQNGRNHTHNN
;
A
#
# COMPACT_ATOMS: atom_id res chain seq x y z
N GLY A 1 7.24 16.81 -4.81
CA GLY A 1 5.97 16.18 -4.48
C GLY A 1 5.97 15.66 -3.04
N ARG A 2 4.80 15.41 -2.49
CA ARG A 2 4.63 14.81 -1.17
C ARG A 2 4.44 13.31 -1.35
N GLN A 3 5.03 12.51 -0.49
CA GLN A 3 5.08 11.05 -0.59
C GLN A 3 4.97 10.36 0.77
N GLY A 4 4.31 10.98 1.73
CA GLY A 4 3.97 10.31 2.98
C GLY A 4 3.07 9.09 2.74
N ASN A 5 2.09 9.27 1.88
CA ASN A 5 1.24 8.21 1.35
C ASN A 5 1.42 8.13 -0.17
N PRO A 6 2.16 7.13 -0.69
CA PRO A 6 2.37 6.97 -2.12
C PRO A 6 1.04 6.72 -2.85
N LEU A 7 1.00 7.09 -4.12
CA LEU A 7 -0.12 6.94 -5.05
C LEU A 7 -1.32 7.88 -4.83
N PHE A 8 -1.42 8.60 -3.71
CA PHE A 8 -2.57 9.46 -3.52
C PHE A 8 -2.64 10.57 -4.57
N ASN A 9 -1.53 11.30 -4.78
CA ASN A 9 -1.47 12.32 -5.82
C ASN A 9 -1.58 11.72 -7.23
N GLU A 10 -0.90 10.61 -7.45
CA GLU A 10 -0.79 9.98 -8.77
C GLU A 10 -2.12 9.38 -9.23
N ALA A 11 -2.82 8.69 -8.35
CA ALA A 11 -3.95 7.85 -8.71
C ALA A 11 -5.32 8.42 -8.28
N LEU A 12 -5.39 9.20 -7.21
CA LEU A 12 -6.66 9.64 -6.64
C LEU A 12 -6.94 11.14 -6.86
N VAL A 13 -5.93 12.01 -6.73
CA VAL A 13 -6.14 13.44 -6.91
C VAL A 13 -6.37 13.77 -8.38
N ALA A 14 -7.45 14.55 -8.66
CA ALA A 14 -7.73 14.98 -10.03
C ALA A 14 -6.58 15.78 -10.63
N ILE A 15 -6.37 15.65 -11.94
CA ILE A 15 -5.24 16.27 -12.65
C ILE A 15 -5.17 17.79 -12.42
N ALA A 16 -6.31 18.45 -12.32
CA ALA A 16 -6.40 19.90 -12.10
C ALA A 16 -5.83 20.34 -10.73
N ASP A 17 -5.82 19.45 -9.73
CA ASP A 17 -5.42 19.76 -8.37
C ASP A 17 -4.06 19.13 -7.98
N LYS A 18 -3.39 18.38 -8.87
CA LYS A 18 -2.11 17.71 -8.56
C LYS A 18 -1.00 18.68 -8.17
N ASP A 19 -0.90 19.80 -8.87
CA ASP A 19 0.09 20.84 -8.53
C ASP A 19 -0.24 21.55 -7.23
N LEU A 20 -1.51 21.80 -6.97
CA LEU A 20 -1.96 22.36 -5.69
C LEU A 20 -1.62 21.41 -4.55
N TYR A 21 -1.93 20.12 -4.72
CA TYR A 21 -1.57 19.10 -3.74
C TYR A 21 -0.07 19.09 -3.43
N SER A 22 0.77 19.13 -4.45
CA SER A 22 2.24 19.08 -4.28
C SER A 22 2.83 20.31 -3.56
N ARG A 23 2.09 21.44 -3.54
CA ARG A 23 2.56 22.70 -2.95
C ARG A 23 1.97 23.02 -1.58
N THR A 24 0.87 22.36 -1.21
CA THR A 24 0.18 22.60 0.06
C THR A 24 0.76 21.76 1.21
N SER A 25 0.58 22.26 2.42
CA SER A 25 0.93 21.51 3.63
C SER A 25 -0.07 20.37 3.88
N PRO A 26 0.36 19.22 4.42
CA PRO A 26 -0.54 18.15 4.83
C PRO A 26 -1.62 18.58 5.84
N THR A 27 -1.42 19.66 6.56
CA THR A 27 -2.45 20.22 7.47
C THR A 27 -3.72 20.67 6.76
N GLN A 28 -3.66 20.89 5.43
CA GLN A 28 -4.79 21.31 4.60
C GLN A 28 -5.47 20.15 3.87
N ASP A 29 -4.95 18.94 3.98
CA ASP A 29 -5.42 17.80 3.17
C ASP A 29 -6.88 17.46 3.41
N ALA A 30 -7.32 17.49 4.65
CA ALA A 30 -8.71 17.21 4.96
C ALA A 30 -9.67 18.21 4.30
N GLN A 31 -9.27 19.49 4.25
CA GLN A 31 -10.10 20.53 3.65
C GLN A 31 -10.10 20.48 2.12
N LEU A 32 -8.95 20.23 1.50
CA LEU A 32 -8.78 20.42 0.05
C LEU A 32 -8.93 19.12 -0.74
N PHE A 33 -8.46 17.99 -0.19
CA PHE A 33 -8.26 16.77 -0.96
C PHE A 33 -9.02 15.53 -0.44
N GLN A 34 -9.62 15.59 0.76
CA GLN A 34 -10.37 14.46 1.32
C GLN A 34 -11.49 13.98 0.37
N LYS A 35 -12.07 14.87 -0.43
CA LYS A 35 -13.08 14.55 -1.43
C LYS A 35 -12.63 13.44 -2.39
N TYR A 36 -11.35 13.42 -2.76
CA TYR A 36 -10.78 12.42 -3.66
C TYR A 36 -10.60 11.05 -2.99
N ALA A 37 -10.37 11.04 -1.70
CA ALA A 37 -10.34 9.80 -0.95
C ALA A 37 -11.75 9.26 -0.66
N LEU A 38 -12.71 10.15 -0.37
CA LEU A 38 -14.09 9.76 -0.08
C LEU A 38 -14.87 9.26 -1.31
N THR A 39 -14.50 9.73 -2.50
CA THR A 39 -15.12 9.33 -3.76
C THR A 39 -14.02 9.14 -4.80
N PRO A 40 -13.24 8.04 -4.70
CA PRO A 40 -12.10 7.82 -5.57
C PRO A 40 -12.57 7.46 -6.99
N GLU A 41 -12.24 8.32 -7.96
CA GLU A 41 -12.55 8.08 -9.37
C GLU A 41 -11.94 6.75 -9.87
N LEU A 42 -10.75 6.40 -9.36
CA LEU A 42 -10.11 5.14 -9.72
C LEU A 42 -10.96 3.92 -9.34
N ALA A 43 -11.72 3.94 -8.24
CA ALA A 43 -12.62 2.84 -7.89
C ALA A 43 -13.72 2.68 -8.95
N HIS A 44 -14.28 3.79 -9.44
CA HIS A 44 -15.24 3.77 -10.56
C HIS A 44 -14.61 3.23 -11.83
N LEU A 45 -13.42 3.71 -12.19
CA LEU A 45 -12.72 3.25 -13.39
C LEU A 45 -12.38 1.75 -13.34
N LEU A 46 -11.97 1.24 -12.19
CA LEU A 46 -11.75 -0.21 -11.99
C LEU A 46 -13.05 -0.98 -12.22
N ASN A 47 -14.16 -0.52 -11.66
CA ASN A 47 -15.45 -1.18 -11.85
C ASN A 47 -15.87 -1.21 -13.33
N VAL A 48 -15.69 -0.12 -14.05
CA VAL A 48 -16.11 -0.01 -15.45
C VAL A 48 -15.17 -0.75 -16.38
N ILE A 49 -13.86 -0.53 -16.25
CA ILE A 49 -12.87 -0.99 -17.24
C ILE A 49 -12.44 -2.43 -16.94
N VAL A 50 -12.11 -2.71 -15.68
CA VAL A 50 -11.55 -4.02 -15.30
C VAL A 50 -12.64 -5.04 -15.05
N PHE A 51 -13.73 -4.62 -14.38
CA PHE A 51 -14.81 -5.52 -13.98
C PHE A 51 -16.06 -5.44 -14.87
N GLY A 52 -16.00 -4.74 -16.00
CA GLY A 52 -17.10 -4.73 -16.99
C GLY A 52 -18.37 -4.00 -16.54
N GLY A 53 -18.29 -3.07 -15.63
CA GLY A 53 -19.38 -2.19 -15.22
C GLY A 53 -20.07 -2.56 -13.89
N ASN A 54 -19.84 -3.76 -13.37
CA ASN A 54 -20.43 -4.26 -12.10
C ASN A 54 -19.35 -4.72 -11.11
N GLY A 55 -18.29 -3.95 -11.00
CA GLY A 55 -17.17 -4.29 -10.15
C GLY A 55 -17.47 -4.18 -8.65
N PRO A 56 -16.65 -4.80 -7.82
CA PRO A 56 -16.86 -4.88 -6.38
C PRO A 56 -16.39 -3.63 -5.61
N ALA A 57 -15.69 -2.69 -6.27
CA ALA A 57 -15.10 -1.56 -5.57
C ALA A 57 -16.17 -0.56 -5.10
N PRO A 58 -16.26 -0.26 -3.81
CA PRO A 58 -17.16 0.78 -3.35
C PRO A 58 -16.67 2.15 -3.83
N GLU A 59 -17.55 2.94 -4.46
CA GLU A 59 -17.16 4.17 -5.16
C GLU A 59 -17.36 5.44 -4.33
N MET A 60 -18.12 5.38 -3.24
CA MET A 60 -18.50 6.56 -2.46
C MET A 60 -18.40 6.32 -0.96
N ASN A 61 -18.32 7.42 -0.20
CA ASN A 61 -18.26 7.41 1.26
C ASN A 61 -17.09 6.58 1.81
N ARG A 62 -15.97 6.58 1.12
CA ARG A 62 -14.78 5.81 1.45
C ARG A 62 -14.00 6.44 2.61
N THR A 63 -14.59 6.38 3.79
CA THR A 63 -13.95 6.85 5.03
C THR A 63 -12.72 6.02 5.39
N ASP A 64 -12.69 4.76 5.00
CA ASP A 64 -11.54 3.87 5.09
C ASP A 64 -10.35 4.38 4.26
N ILE A 65 -10.58 4.71 2.99
CA ILE A 65 -9.53 5.26 2.11
C ILE A 65 -9.09 6.64 2.61
N ALA A 66 -10.02 7.49 3.05
CA ALA A 66 -9.67 8.76 3.66
C ALA A 66 -8.81 8.59 4.94
N GLY A 67 -9.11 7.60 5.76
CA GLY A 67 -8.31 7.26 6.95
C GLY A 67 -6.88 6.81 6.63
N ILE A 68 -6.69 6.16 5.49
CA ILE A 68 -5.35 5.74 5.00
C ILE A 68 -4.56 6.96 4.50
N PHE A 69 -5.13 7.72 3.58
CA PHE A 69 -4.39 8.70 2.79
C PHE A 69 -4.37 10.12 3.38
N ILE A 70 -5.30 10.47 4.27
CA ILE A 70 -5.43 11.83 4.81
C ILE A 70 -5.08 11.88 6.30
N PRO A 71 -4.18 12.76 6.73
CA PRO A 71 -3.28 13.59 5.90
C PRO A 71 -2.14 12.76 5.28
N ASP A 72 -1.47 13.33 4.26
CA ASP A 72 -0.32 12.72 3.58
C ASP A 72 0.94 12.79 4.46
N LEU A 73 0.98 11.90 5.43
CA LEU A 73 2.04 11.72 6.41
C LEU A 73 2.30 10.22 6.61
N ILE A 74 3.55 9.88 6.91
CA ILE A 74 3.85 8.53 7.41
C ILE A 74 3.25 8.41 8.81
N LYS A 75 2.33 7.49 8.98
CA LYS A 75 1.66 7.19 10.25
C LYS A 75 2.31 5.97 10.87
N VAL A 76 2.62 6.04 12.17
CA VAL A 76 3.20 4.91 12.92
C VAL A 76 2.46 4.77 14.23
N ASP A 77 1.85 3.62 14.44
CA ASP A 77 1.25 3.25 15.72
C ASP A 77 2.28 2.49 16.56
N LEU A 78 2.80 3.15 17.58
CA LEU A 78 3.80 2.59 18.48
C LEU A 78 3.21 1.63 19.54
N SER A 79 1.89 1.47 19.58
CA SER A 79 1.25 0.49 20.47
C SER A 79 1.28 -0.92 19.89
N THR A 80 1.58 -1.07 18.60
CA THR A 80 1.74 -2.36 17.95
C THR A 80 3.14 -2.95 18.19
N ALA A 81 3.26 -4.27 18.07
CA ALA A 81 4.58 -4.91 18.09
C ALA A 81 5.47 -4.40 16.94
N GLY A 82 6.77 -4.55 17.09
CA GLY A 82 7.73 -4.15 16.05
C GLY A 82 7.44 -4.82 14.71
N ALA A 83 7.58 -4.07 13.63
CA ALA A 83 7.44 -4.61 12.29
C ALA A 83 8.52 -5.66 12.00
N ARG A 84 8.17 -6.66 11.20
CA ARG A 84 9.16 -7.60 10.68
C ARG A 84 10.05 -6.91 9.65
N LEU A 85 11.24 -7.46 9.46
CA LEU A 85 12.17 -6.95 8.45
C LEU A 85 11.53 -6.97 7.06
N ALA A 86 12.01 -6.10 6.18
CA ALA A 86 11.63 -6.13 4.77
C ALA A 86 11.98 -7.49 4.16
N GLY A 87 11.09 -8.00 3.32
CA GLY A 87 11.29 -9.26 2.62
C GLY A 87 12.56 -9.29 1.77
N GLY A 88 13.14 -10.45 1.61
CA GLY A 88 14.43 -10.63 0.94
C GLY A 88 14.40 -10.48 -0.56
N GLY A 89 13.27 -10.37 -1.19
CA GLY A 89 13.16 -10.38 -2.66
C GLY A 89 13.43 -11.75 -3.27
N PRO A 90 13.62 -11.84 -4.60
CA PRO A 90 13.65 -13.11 -5.31
C PRO A 90 14.81 -14.03 -4.89
N ALA A 91 15.92 -13.46 -4.45
CA ALA A 91 17.08 -14.23 -4.04
C ALA A 91 16.94 -14.89 -2.66
N HIS A 92 15.96 -14.47 -1.88
CA HIS A 92 15.77 -14.90 -0.50
C HIS A 92 14.33 -15.17 -0.12
N PRO A 93 13.51 -15.82 -0.96
CA PRO A 93 12.09 -16.04 -0.68
C PRO A 93 11.87 -16.95 0.54
N THR A 94 12.87 -17.71 0.93
CA THR A 94 12.83 -18.66 2.04
C THR A 94 13.78 -18.29 3.19
N ASP A 95 14.27 -17.05 3.21
CA ASP A 95 15.17 -16.62 4.29
C ASP A 95 14.42 -16.67 5.64
N PRO A 96 15.00 -17.34 6.66
CA PRO A 96 14.36 -17.44 7.97
C PRO A 96 14.07 -16.09 8.63
N ASP A 97 14.88 -15.07 8.33
CA ASP A 97 14.68 -13.72 8.86
C ASP A 97 13.49 -13.02 8.20
N ASP A 98 13.05 -13.50 7.04
CA ASP A 98 11.86 -13.04 6.33
C ASP A 98 10.61 -13.85 6.67
N ALA A 99 10.74 -14.87 7.51
CA ALA A 99 9.61 -15.70 7.91
C ALA A 99 8.50 -14.85 8.53
N GLY A 100 7.32 -14.88 7.94
CA GLY A 100 6.17 -14.09 8.34
C GLY A 100 6.23 -12.63 7.90
N PHE A 101 7.17 -12.21 7.06
CA PHE A 101 7.08 -10.94 6.37
C PHE A 101 5.90 -10.97 5.40
N SER A 102 5.18 -9.85 5.36
CA SER A 102 4.08 -9.66 4.43
C SER A 102 4.33 -8.41 3.59
N ARG A 103 4.42 -8.56 2.27
CA ARG A 103 4.50 -7.43 1.35
C ARG A 103 3.24 -6.58 1.34
N LEU A 104 2.10 -7.17 1.68
CA LEU A 104 0.81 -6.48 1.71
C LEU A 104 0.49 -5.82 3.06
N GLY A 105 1.47 -5.68 3.95
CA GLY A 105 1.34 -4.96 5.20
C GLY A 105 0.11 -5.38 6.02
N ILE A 106 -0.81 -4.45 6.23
CA ILE A 106 -2.04 -4.67 7.02
C ILE A 106 -2.92 -5.80 6.48
N PHE A 107 -2.85 -6.13 5.20
CA PHE A 107 -3.57 -7.28 4.62
C PHE A 107 -2.86 -8.61 4.87
N GLY A 108 -1.63 -8.60 5.36
CA GLY A 108 -0.92 -9.79 5.79
C GLY A 108 -0.36 -10.63 4.65
N GLY A 109 0.31 -10.06 3.68
CA GLY A 109 1.02 -10.76 2.62
C GLY A 109 0.12 -11.67 1.81
N ASP A 110 0.55 -12.90 1.62
CA ASP A 110 -0.22 -13.93 0.94
C ASP A 110 -1.38 -14.45 1.81
N VAL A 111 -1.93 -13.63 2.66
CA VAL A 111 -2.98 -13.99 3.62
C VAL A 111 -4.20 -14.61 2.97
N LEU A 112 -4.48 -14.26 1.74
CA LEU A 112 -5.61 -14.83 0.99
C LEU A 112 -5.37 -16.28 0.54
N VAL A 113 -4.12 -16.74 0.57
CA VAL A 113 -3.70 -18.08 0.15
C VAL A 113 -2.73 -18.74 1.14
N SER A 114 -2.23 -18.02 2.14
CA SER A 114 -1.26 -18.49 3.13
C SER A 114 -1.87 -18.64 4.52
N THR A 115 -1.13 -19.27 5.41
CA THR A 115 -1.49 -19.40 6.84
C THR A 115 -1.13 -18.20 7.67
N VAL A 116 -0.47 -17.19 7.09
CA VAL A 116 -0.16 -15.94 7.78
C VAL A 116 -1.45 -15.14 7.94
N GLN A 117 -1.80 -14.84 9.17
CA GLN A 117 -3.04 -14.11 9.46
C GLN A 117 -2.90 -12.63 9.12
N ALA A 118 -3.98 -12.06 8.59
CA ALA A 118 -4.05 -10.66 8.21
C ALA A 118 -3.92 -9.72 9.42
N GLY A 119 -3.42 -8.51 9.16
CA GLY A 119 -3.26 -7.47 10.16
C GLY A 119 -4.57 -6.94 10.77
N PHE A 120 -5.72 -7.18 10.16
CA PHE A 120 -7.02 -6.76 10.70
C PHE A 120 -7.45 -7.59 11.93
N GLY A 121 -6.88 -7.27 13.09
CA GLY A 121 -7.22 -7.90 14.35
C GLY A 121 -6.62 -9.27 14.59
N ASN A 122 -5.94 -9.85 13.65
CA ASN A 122 -5.27 -11.15 13.80
C ASN A 122 -3.80 -11.02 14.24
N GLY A 123 -3.23 -9.82 14.17
CA GLY A 123 -2.01 -9.43 14.88
C GLY A 123 -0.70 -10.10 14.48
N VAL A 124 -0.65 -10.90 13.42
CA VAL A 124 0.57 -11.62 13.06
C VAL A 124 1.58 -10.71 12.35
N VAL A 125 1.12 -9.74 11.58
CA VAL A 125 1.97 -8.71 10.96
C VAL A 125 1.49 -7.33 11.41
N PRO A 126 1.97 -6.87 12.56
CA PRO A 126 1.48 -5.62 13.16
C PRO A 126 1.98 -4.37 12.45
N GLY A 127 3.05 -4.46 11.69
CA GLY A 127 3.64 -3.35 10.95
C GLY A 127 3.49 -3.51 9.44
N GLY A 128 3.79 -2.45 8.72
CA GLY A 128 3.65 -2.36 7.28
C GLY A 128 2.66 -1.29 6.88
N TRP A 129 2.84 -0.70 5.70
CA TRP A 129 2.00 0.40 5.25
C TRP A 129 0.50 0.04 5.33
N PRO A 130 -0.39 0.88 5.86
CA PRO A 130 -0.19 2.28 6.28
C PRO A 130 0.32 2.49 7.72
N ASN A 131 0.65 1.45 8.48
CA ASN A 131 1.29 1.56 9.79
C ASN A 131 2.83 1.50 9.62
N GLY A 132 3.46 2.65 9.46
CA GLY A 132 4.83 2.75 9.00
C GLY A 132 4.94 2.47 7.50
N ARG A 133 6.16 2.31 7.02
CA ARG A 133 6.47 2.00 5.62
C ARG A 133 7.81 1.29 5.54
N ARG A 134 7.78 0.00 5.29
CA ARG A 134 8.98 -0.82 5.13
C ARG A 134 9.41 -0.82 3.66
N PHE A 135 10.68 -1.11 3.37
CA PHE A 135 11.18 -1.19 2.00
C PHE A 135 10.44 -2.24 1.16
N GLY A 136 10.09 -3.36 1.77
CA GLY A 136 9.40 -4.43 1.10
C GLY A 136 7.88 -4.28 1.05
N ASP A 137 7.31 -3.20 1.60
CA ASP A 137 5.87 -2.98 1.51
C ASP A 137 5.47 -2.64 0.07
N ASP A 138 4.63 -3.48 -0.49
CA ASP A 138 4.07 -3.29 -1.83
C ASP A 138 2.90 -2.32 -1.76
N VAL A 139 3.24 -1.04 -1.80
CA VAL A 139 2.24 0.02 -1.60
C VAL A 139 1.22 0.12 -2.74
N VAL A 140 1.58 -0.33 -3.94
CA VAL A 140 0.66 -0.37 -5.08
C VAL A 140 -0.41 -1.41 -4.85
N ASP A 141 0.00 -2.64 -4.56
CA ASP A 141 -0.92 -3.74 -4.31
C ASP A 141 -1.77 -3.51 -3.06
N ILE A 142 -1.18 -2.95 -1.99
CA ILE A 142 -1.94 -2.57 -0.80
C ILE A 142 -3.01 -1.54 -1.14
N ALA A 143 -2.66 -0.48 -1.87
CA ALA A 143 -3.60 0.59 -2.21
C ALA A 143 -4.73 0.10 -3.14
N VAL A 144 -4.41 -0.68 -4.17
CA VAL A 144 -5.41 -1.22 -5.09
C VAL A 144 -6.30 -2.24 -4.38
N THR A 145 -5.72 -3.11 -3.56
CA THR A 145 -6.49 -4.05 -2.72
C THR A 145 -7.44 -3.31 -1.78
N ALA A 146 -7.00 -2.23 -1.15
CA ALA A 146 -7.87 -1.39 -0.32
C ALA A 146 -9.01 -0.77 -1.13
N LEU A 147 -8.73 -0.28 -2.34
CA LEU A 147 -9.74 0.35 -3.20
C LEU A 147 -10.87 -0.60 -3.60
N ILE A 148 -10.56 -1.85 -3.93
CA ILE A 148 -11.58 -2.84 -4.32
C ILE A 148 -12.25 -3.52 -3.12
N SER A 149 -11.70 -3.35 -1.92
CA SER A 149 -12.22 -3.90 -0.66
C SER A 149 -13.15 -2.90 0.03
N ASP A 150 -13.94 -3.38 0.98
CA ASP A 150 -14.72 -2.51 1.89
C ASP A 150 -14.24 -2.71 3.33
N LEU A 151 -13.45 -1.74 3.82
CA LEU A 151 -12.85 -1.79 5.15
C LEU A 151 -13.73 -1.11 6.22
N ARG A 152 -14.89 -0.55 5.81
CA ARG A 152 -15.83 0.16 6.71
C ARG A 152 -16.74 -0.78 7.48
N VAL A 153 -16.84 -2.01 7.05
CA VAL A 153 -17.70 -3.04 7.67
C VAL A 153 -16.89 -3.93 8.60
N SER A 154 -17.58 -4.60 9.52
CA SER A 154 -16.94 -5.52 10.47
C SER A 154 -17.62 -6.90 10.40
N PRO A 155 -16.88 -7.95 10.05
CA PRO A 155 -15.48 -7.96 9.60
C PRO A 155 -15.30 -7.26 8.23
N PRO A 156 -14.10 -6.73 7.93
CA PRO A 156 -13.82 -6.12 6.64
C PRO A 156 -14.01 -7.09 5.48
N ILE A 157 -14.53 -6.61 4.37
CA ILE A 157 -14.64 -7.39 3.14
C ILE A 157 -13.37 -7.15 2.32
N ILE A 158 -12.42 -8.08 2.42
CA ILE A 158 -11.16 -8.02 1.66
C ILE A 158 -11.35 -8.72 0.31
N ARG A 159 -10.89 -8.05 -0.76
CA ARG A 159 -10.87 -8.55 -2.12
C ARG A 159 -9.46 -8.41 -2.69
N GLY A 160 -9.04 -9.37 -3.50
CA GLY A 160 -7.69 -9.39 -4.03
C GLY A 160 -6.83 -10.49 -3.41
N PRO A 161 -5.49 -10.41 -3.43
CA PRO A 161 -4.72 -9.21 -3.78
C PRO A 161 -4.98 -8.72 -5.21
N ALA A 162 -4.88 -7.40 -5.39
CA ALA A 162 -4.95 -6.75 -6.68
C ALA A 162 -3.87 -5.67 -6.76
N GLY A 163 -3.21 -5.55 -7.90
CA GLY A 163 -2.08 -4.65 -8.05
C GLY A 163 -1.53 -4.60 -9.47
N ASP A 164 -0.23 -4.38 -9.59
CA ASP A 164 0.45 -4.14 -10.86
C ASP A 164 1.24 -5.34 -11.41
N ASN A 165 1.15 -6.50 -10.76
CA ASN A 165 1.90 -7.74 -11.06
C ASN A 165 3.40 -7.64 -10.76
N VAL A 166 3.83 -6.72 -9.92
CA VAL A 166 5.20 -6.64 -9.41
C VAL A 166 5.19 -6.97 -7.92
N ASP A 167 5.47 -8.21 -7.58
CA ASP A 167 5.27 -8.74 -6.22
C ASP A 167 6.46 -8.57 -5.29
N HIS A 168 7.63 -8.22 -5.82
CA HIS A 168 8.87 -8.21 -5.04
C HIS A 168 9.92 -7.32 -5.69
N ASN A 169 10.91 -6.93 -4.88
CA ASN A 169 12.07 -6.20 -5.37
C ASN A 169 13.04 -7.14 -6.11
N ASP A 170 13.67 -6.64 -7.15
CA ASP A 170 14.66 -7.38 -7.95
C ASP A 170 16.02 -7.52 -7.24
N VAL A 171 16.26 -6.77 -6.16
CA VAL A 171 17.48 -6.83 -5.36
C VAL A 171 17.13 -7.06 -3.88
N ALA A 172 17.80 -8.02 -3.26
CA ALA A 172 17.61 -8.31 -1.84
C ALA A 172 18.06 -7.14 -0.95
N TYR A 173 17.32 -6.87 0.10
CA TYR A 173 17.65 -5.86 1.09
C TYR A 173 18.78 -6.34 2.02
N ASN A 174 19.54 -5.38 2.55
CA ASN A 174 20.52 -5.65 3.59
C ASN A 174 19.82 -5.98 4.92
N LYS A 175 20.42 -6.90 5.69
CA LYS A 175 19.92 -7.27 7.03
C LYS A 175 20.42 -6.38 8.15
N VAL A 176 21.30 -5.44 7.82
CA VAL A 176 21.86 -4.45 8.75
C VAL A 176 21.60 -3.05 8.24
N PHE A 177 21.50 -2.09 9.16
CA PHE A 177 21.34 -0.67 8.78
C PHE A 177 22.42 -0.26 7.76
N PRO A 178 22.03 0.44 6.67
CA PRO A 178 20.75 1.13 6.43
C PRO A 178 19.63 0.28 5.82
N TYR A 179 19.77 -1.02 5.72
CA TYR A 179 18.80 -2.01 5.22
C TYR A 179 18.48 -1.92 3.72
N GLU A 180 18.68 -0.79 3.09
CA GLU A 180 18.49 -0.64 1.65
C GLU A 180 19.49 -1.47 0.85
N SER A 181 19.09 -1.95 -0.30
CA SER A 181 19.98 -2.63 -1.24
C SER A 181 20.96 -1.66 -1.87
N THR A 182 22.05 -2.19 -2.43
CA THR A 182 22.99 -1.39 -3.23
C THR A 182 22.23 -0.81 -4.43
N PRO A 183 22.31 0.52 -4.66
CA PRO A 183 21.64 1.15 -5.78
C PRO A 183 22.05 0.55 -7.12
N GLN A 184 21.11 0.41 -8.01
CA GLN A 184 21.37 -0.07 -9.35
C GLN A 184 22.12 0.99 -10.16
N ASN A 185 23.05 0.54 -11.01
CA ASN A 185 23.75 1.40 -11.93
C ASN A 185 22.93 1.50 -13.23
N GLY A 186 22.32 2.66 -13.48
CA GLY A 186 21.47 2.88 -14.66
C GLY A 186 22.15 2.65 -16.02
N ARG A 187 23.48 2.57 -16.06
CA ARG A 187 24.21 2.24 -17.29
C ARG A 187 24.17 0.73 -17.62
N ASN A 188 24.29 -0.08 -16.59
CA ASN A 188 24.51 -1.53 -16.75
C ASN A 188 23.30 -2.35 -16.29
N HIS A 189 22.27 -1.68 -15.78
CA HIS A 189 21.07 -2.35 -15.32
C HIS A 189 20.23 -2.80 -16.51
N THR A 190 19.84 -4.06 -16.49
CA THR A 190 18.82 -4.64 -17.37
C THR A 190 17.67 -5.11 -16.52
N HIS A 191 16.45 -4.69 -16.83
CA HIS A 191 15.27 -5.24 -16.18
C HIS A 191 15.10 -6.70 -16.60
N ASN A 192 15.18 -7.60 -15.64
CA ASN A 192 14.78 -8.99 -15.84
C ASN A 192 13.29 -9.07 -15.49
N ASN A 193 12.45 -8.91 -16.50
CA ASN A 193 11.03 -9.16 -16.36
C ASN A 193 10.75 -10.67 -16.41
#